data_50dd9b9d2b44bc349e54405fc8d4ccda
#
_entry.id   50dd9b9d2b44bc349e54405fc8d4ccda
#
_cell.length_a   1.000
_cell.length_b   1.000
_cell.length_c   1.000
_cell.angle_alpha   90.00
_cell.angle_beta   90.00
_cell.angle_gamma   90.00
#
_symmetry.space_group_name_H-M   'P 1'
#
loop_
_entity.id
_entity.type
_entity.pdbx_description
1 polymer ?
#
loop_
_entity_poly.entity_id
_entity_poly.type
_entity_poly.pdbx_seq_one_letter_code
_entity_poly.pdbx_strand_id
1 'polypeptide(L)'
;MIAVEEALSLVLKNSFSIRETETLPLEKCLGKCLANSIQAPINLPTFSLSSMDGYALCLHDSNSYIIKGEIKAGEASNPPLLPGECVRIFTGAVVPDA
;
A
#
# COMPACT_ATOMS: atom_id res chain seq x y z
N MET A 1 4.43 40.96 16.51
CA MET A 1 4.44 39.71 15.69
C MET A 1 4.55 38.58 16.68
N ILE A 2 3.63 37.60 16.66
CA ILE A 2 3.64 36.46 17.58
C ILE A 2 4.34 35.28 16.92
N ALA A 3 4.89 34.34 17.72
CA ALA A 3 5.48 33.11 17.24
C ALA A 3 4.41 32.13 16.72
N VAL A 4 4.79 31.22 15.83
CA VAL A 4 3.85 30.22 15.23
C VAL A 4 3.24 29.35 16.31
N GLU A 5 4.03 28.92 17.27
CA GLU A 5 3.63 28.08 18.40
C GLU A 5 2.60 28.77 19.28
N GLU A 6 2.78 30.09 19.51
CA GLU A 6 1.86 30.90 20.27
C GLU A 6 0.53 31.09 19.51
N ALA A 7 0.59 31.35 18.21
CA ALA A 7 -0.59 31.44 17.35
C ALA A 7 -1.39 30.12 17.34
N LEU A 8 -0.70 28.97 17.17
CA LEU A 8 -1.33 27.66 17.20
C LEU A 8 -2.01 27.38 18.55
N SER A 9 -1.32 27.69 19.65
CA SER A 9 -1.87 27.54 21.00
C SER A 9 -3.14 28.37 21.22
N LEU A 10 -3.16 29.59 20.70
CA LEU A 10 -4.36 30.46 20.76
C LEU A 10 -5.51 29.91 19.94
N VAL A 11 -5.26 29.37 18.74
CA VAL A 11 -6.28 28.73 17.91
C VAL A 11 -6.87 27.51 18.62
N LEU A 12 -6.03 26.61 19.12
CA LEU A 12 -6.47 25.40 19.82
C LEU A 12 -7.26 25.73 21.09
N LYS A 13 -6.83 26.74 21.86
CA LYS A 13 -7.51 27.15 23.08
C LYS A 13 -8.89 27.78 22.81
N ASN A 14 -9.08 28.41 21.65
CA ASN A 14 -10.35 29.06 21.28
C ASN A 14 -11.18 28.19 20.29
N SER A 15 -10.73 26.98 19.96
CA SER A 15 -11.52 26.04 19.18
C SER A 15 -12.37 25.16 20.10
N PHE A 16 -13.47 24.65 19.56
CA PHE A 16 -14.33 23.67 20.25
C PHE A 16 -14.39 22.39 19.40
N SER A 17 -14.45 21.26 20.10
CA SER A 17 -14.64 19.96 19.44
C SER A 17 -16.11 19.72 19.16
N ILE A 18 -16.43 19.31 17.95
CA ILE A 18 -17.74 18.75 17.62
C ILE A 18 -17.80 17.34 18.23
N ARG A 19 -18.76 17.12 19.11
CA ARG A 19 -18.93 15.81 19.82
C ARG A 19 -20.10 14.99 19.28
N GLU A 20 -21.01 15.63 18.56
CA GLU A 20 -22.15 14.95 17.95
C GLU A 20 -21.70 14.16 16.73
N THR A 21 -22.12 12.90 16.67
CA THR A 21 -21.83 12.02 15.55
C THR A 21 -23.12 11.42 15.01
N GLU A 22 -23.13 11.13 13.72
CA GLU A 22 -24.26 10.50 13.03
C GLU A 22 -23.75 9.33 12.17
N THR A 23 -24.60 8.33 11.97
CA THR A 23 -24.31 7.23 11.04
C THR A 23 -25.04 7.49 9.73
N LEU A 24 -24.28 7.52 8.65
CA LEU A 24 -24.79 7.82 7.31
C LEU A 24 -24.40 6.72 6.31
N PRO A 25 -25.21 6.49 5.28
CA PRO A 25 -24.79 5.75 4.09
C PRO A 25 -23.55 6.40 3.45
N LEU A 26 -22.67 5.58 2.87
CA LEU A 26 -21.37 6.03 2.31
C LEU A 26 -21.53 7.20 1.32
N GLU A 27 -22.59 7.15 0.49
CA GLU A 27 -22.88 8.16 -0.53
C GLU A 27 -23.17 9.54 0.05
N LYS A 28 -23.55 9.59 1.35
CA LYS A 28 -23.84 10.85 2.07
C LYS A 28 -22.67 11.34 2.92
N CYS A 29 -21.54 10.62 2.90
CA CYS A 29 -20.37 10.96 3.72
C CYS A 29 -19.43 11.99 3.08
N LEU A 30 -19.64 12.35 1.81
CA LEU A 30 -18.81 13.35 1.14
C LEU A 30 -18.86 14.69 1.89
N GLY A 31 -17.68 15.23 2.21
CA GLY A 31 -17.53 16.48 2.97
C GLY A 31 -17.73 16.34 4.49
N LYS A 32 -17.91 15.14 5.01
CA LYS A 32 -17.98 14.85 6.45
C LYS A 32 -16.61 14.44 7.00
N CYS A 33 -16.43 14.62 8.32
CA CYS A 33 -15.26 14.12 9.03
C CYS A 33 -15.59 12.79 9.71
N LEU A 34 -14.66 11.85 9.68
CA LEU A 34 -14.80 10.60 10.42
C LEU A 34 -14.80 10.85 11.93
N ALA A 35 -15.76 10.28 12.63
CA ALA A 35 -15.85 10.34 14.09
C ALA A 35 -14.77 9.48 14.76
N ASN A 36 -14.41 8.37 14.14
CA ASN A 36 -13.40 7.43 14.62
C ASN A 36 -12.42 7.07 13.50
N SER A 37 -11.21 6.70 13.89
CA SER A 37 -10.23 6.15 12.94
C SER A 37 -10.73 4.82 12.36
N ILE A 38 -10.52 4.62 11.08
CA ILE A 38 -10.77 3.36 10.38
C ILE A 38 -9.44 2.65 10.21
N GLN A 39 -9.39 1.40 10.64
CA GLN A 39 -8.25 0.52 10.40
C GLN A 39 -8.57 -0.44 9.26
N ALA A 40 -7.61 -0.64 8.36
CA ALA A 40 -7.75 -1.64 7.32
C ALA A 40 -7.81 -3.04 7.96
N PRO A 41 -8.80 -3.88 7.62
CA PRO A 41 -8.93 -5.23 8.18
C PRO A 41 -7.90 -6.22 7.60
N ILE A 42 -7.24 -5.85 6.52
CA ILE A 42 -6.22 -6.62 5.81
C ILE A 42 -5.09 -5.71 5.37
N ASN A 43 -3.93 -6.27 5.07
CA ASN A 43 -2.85 -5.53 4.41
C ASN A 43 -3.28 -5.09 3.01
N LEU A 44 -2.93 -3.86 2.62
CA LEU A 44 -3.18 -3.31 1.29
C LEU A 44 -1.85 -2.78 0.71
N PRO A 45 -1.38 -3.33 -0.40
CA PRO A 45 -1.94 -4.48 -1.15
C PRO A 45 -1.85 -5.79 -0.36
N THR A 46 -2.72 -6.77 -0.69
CA THR A 46 -2.74 -8.10 -0.06
C THR A 46 -1.55 -8.98 -0.45
N PHE A 47 -0.89 -8.64 -1.55
CA PHE A 47 0.27 -9.34 -2.09
C PHE A 47 1.39 -8.34 -2.38
N SER A 48 2.63 -8.81 -2.40
CA SER A 48 3.75 -8.03 -2.94
C SER A 48 3.57 -7.84 -4.44
N LEU A 49 3.47 -6.61 -4.89
CA LEU A 49 3.29 -6.27 -6.30
C LEU A 49 4.56 -5.63 -6.86
N SER A 50 4.89 -5.97 -8.11
CA SER A 50 5.98 -5.31 -8.80
C SER A 50 5.62 -3.86 -9.12
N SER A 51 6.50 -2.93 -8.76
CA SER A 51 6.36 -1.51 -9.07
C SER A 51 6.92 -1.13 -10.45
N MET A 52 7.65 -2.04 -11.10
CA MET A 52 8.30 -1.81 -12.40
C MET A 52 8.30 -3.07 -13.25
N ASP A 53 8.48 -2.88 -14.56
CA ASP A 53 8.78 -3.97 -15.48
C ASP A 53 10.23 -4.42 -15.30
N GLY A 54 10.49 -5.73 -15.30
CA GLY A 54 11.81 -6.27 -15.07
C GLY A 54 11.83 -7.77 -14.85
N TYR A 55 12.65 -8.22 -13.89
CA TYR A 55 12.77 -9.62 -13.51
C TYR A 55 12.69 -9.78 -12.00
N ALA A 56 11.88 -10.70 -11.53
CA ALA A 56 11.92 -11.18 -10.15
C ALA A 56 12.91 -12.35 -10.08
N LEU A 57 13.87 -12.28 -9.17
CA LEU A 57 14.99 -13.20 -9.03
C LEU A 57 14.94 -13.90 -7.68
N CYS A 58 15.15 -15.21 -7.63
CA CYS A 58 15.55 -15.87 -6.40
C CYS A 58 17.09 -15.91 -6.35
N LEU A 59 17.67 -15.17 -5.39
CA LEU A 59 19.12 -14.94 -5.30
C LEU A 59 19.90 -16.23 -5.05
N HIS A 60 21.10 -16.30 -5.64
CA HIS A 60 22.10 -17.36 -5.43
C HIS A 60 23.51 -16.81 -5.68
N ASP A 61 24.55 -17.65 -5.54
CA ASP A 61 25.95 -17.23 -5.58
C ASP A 61 26.48 -16.82 -6.97
N SER A 62 25.68 -16.98 -8.03
CA SER A 62 26.06 -16.61 -9.41
C SER A 62 25.25 -15.42 -9.92
N ASN A 63 25.81 -14.72 -10.92
CA ASN A 63 25.12 -13.62 -11.64
C ASN A 63 24.29 -14.11 -12.85
N SER A 64 24.16 -15.40 -13.05
CA SER A 64 23.39 -15.99 -14.15
C SER A 64 22.12 -16.63 -13.63
N TYR A 65 20.97 -16.39 -14.28
CA TYR A 65 19.66 -16.86 -13.85
C TYR A 65 18.96 -17.60 -14.99
N ILE A 66 18.19 -18.60 -14.62
CA ILE A 66 17.35 -19.37 -15.56
C ILE A 66 15.97 -18.70 -15.62
N ILE A 67 15.57 -18.22 -16.78
CA ILE A 67 14.25 -17.63 -16.99
C ILE A 67 13.19 -18.74 -17.05
N LYS A 68 12.25 -18.74 -16.11
CA LYS A 68 11.17 -19.74 -16.00
C LYS A 68 9.90 -19.36 -16.73
N GLY A 69 9.77 -18.10 -17.09
CA GLY A 69 8.58 -17.60 -17.77
C GLY A 69 8.36 -16.12 -17.57
N GLU A 70 7.11 -15.71 -17.67
CA GLU A 70 6.65 -14.34 -17.62
C GLU A 70 5.39 -14.25 -16.75
N ILE A 71 5.25 -13.18 -15.96
CA ILE A 71 4.10 -12.93 -15.06
C ILE A 71 3.52 -11.56 -15.38
N LYS A 72 2.25 -11.53 -15.72
CA LYS A 72 1.49 -10.31 -16.02
C LYS A 72 0.58 -9.92 -14.88
N ALA A 73 0.20 -8.64 -14.83
CA ALA A 73 -0.80 -8.16 -13.89
C ALA A 73 -2.11 -8.94 -14.05
N GLY A 74 -2.68 -9.40 -12.92
CA GLY A 74 -3.92 -10.17 -12.91
C GLY A 74 -3.77 -11.68 -13.09
N GLU A 75 -2.56 -12.19 -13.31
CA GLU A 75 -2.32 -13.64 -13.30
C GLU A 75 -2.38 -14.20 -11.88
N ALA A 76 -3.17 -15.28 -11.68
CA ALA A 76 -3.54 -15.77 -10.35
C ALA A 76 -2.58 -16.81 -9.75
N SER A 77 -1.61 -17.32 -10.49
CA SER A 77 -0.76 -18.42 -10.01
C SER A 77 0.68 -18.26 -10.48
N ASN A 78 1.56 -18.04 -9.52
CA ASN A 78 2.99 -17.98 -9.75
C ASN A 78 3.65 -19.06 -8.89
N PRO A 79 4.27 -20.09 -9.51
CA PRO A 79 5.04 -21.05 -8.74
C PRO A 79 6.22 -20.34 -8.05
N PRO A 80 6.62 -20.77 -6.85
CA PRO A 80 7.78 -20.22 -6.17
C PRO A 80 9.04 -20.40 -7.02
N LEU A 81 9.97 -19.44 -6.92
CA LEU A 81 11.26 -19.49 -7.57
C LEU A 81 12.27 -20.21 -6.70
N LEU A 82 13.05 -21.10 -7.29
CA LEU A 82 14.21 -21.70 -6.66
C LEU A 82 15.47 -20.82 -6.82
N PRO A 83 16.48 -20.94 -5.94
CA PRO A 83 17.73 -20.22 -6.09
C PRO A 83 18.33 -20.35 -7.49
N GLY A 84 18.65 -19.23 -8.13
CA GLY A 84 19.14 -19.18 -9.51
C GLY A 84 18.06 -19.15 -10.58
N GLU A 85 16.81 -19.11 -10.22
CA GLU A 85 15.70 -18.93 -11.15
C GLU A 85 15.21 -17.48 -11.15
N CYS A 86 14.62 -17.08 -12.28
CA CYS A 86 13.96 -15.79 -12.42
C CYS A 86 12.74 -15.89 -13.34
N VAL A 87 11.86 -14.89 -13.23
CA VAL A 87 10.75 -14.69 -14.15
C VAL A 87 10.75 -13.26 -14.63
N ARG A 88 10.37 -13.03 -15.88
CA ARG A 88 10.03 -11.69 -16.35
C ARG A 88 8.75 -11.24 -15.65
N ILE A 89 8.74 -10.02 -15.11
CA ILE A 89 7.60 -9.51 -14.36
C ILE A 89 7.25 -8.10 -14.86
N PHE A 90 5.96 -7.81 -14.85
CA PHE A 90 5.43 -6.51 -15.27
C PHE A 90 4.84 -5.76 -14.08
N THR A 91 4.76 -4.44 -14.21
CA THR A 91 4.15 -3.55 -13.24
C THR A 91 2.75 -4.04 -12.83
N GLY A 92 2.49 -4.14 -11.54
CA GLY A 92 1.23 -4.62 -10.98
C GLY A 92 1.09 -6.15 -10.91
N ALA A 93 2.07 -6.92 -11.40
CA ALA A 93 2.08 -8.37 -11.25
C ALA A 93 2.49 -8.77 -9.83
N VAL A 94 1.96 -9.89 -9.36
CA VAL A 94 2.29 -10.46 -8.04
C VAL A 94 3.72 -11.01 -8.10
N VAL A 95 4.56 -10.59 -7.16
CA VAL A 95 5.91 -11.10 -7.01
C VAL A 95 5.83 -12.54 -6.46
N PRO A 96 6.43 -13.54 -7.13
CA PRO A 96 6.43 -14.91 -6.63
C PRO A 96 7.21 -15.05 -5.32
N ASP A 97 6.83 -16.03 -4.51
CA ASP A 97 7.59 -16.42 -3.34
C ASP A 97 8.96 -17.00 -3.75
N ALA A 98 9.98 -16.80 -2.89
CA ALA A 98 11.36 -17.24 -3.13
C ALA A 98 11.99 -17.80 -1.86
#